data_da49d4f817ed3f78c5351efc4a9de4b0
#
_entry.id   da49d4f817ed3f78c5351efc4a9de4b0
#
_cell.length_a   1.000
_cell.length_b   1.000
_cell.length_c   1.000
_cell.angle_alpha   90.00
_cell.angle_beta   90.00
_cell.angle_gamma   90.00
#
_symmetry.space_group_name_H-M   'P 1'
#
loop_
_entity.id
_entity.type
_entity.pdbx_description
1 polymer ?
#
loop_
_entity_poly.entity_id
_entity_poly.type
_entity_poly.pdbx_seq_one_letter_code
_entity_poly.pdbx_strand_id
1 'polypeptide(L)'
;MYHNLARKIAPKILTIRTFDLGGDKLAHSIDSPKEDNPYLGNRGIRFSLAHPEVLRTQLRAILRASALGNVRIMFPMIIDVEDFLQAKRVLKSCADELYEQGEKFDYDIPVGSMVEIPSAAISSESLARECDFLS
;
A
#
# COMPACT_ATOMS: atom_id res chain seq x y z
N MET A 1 -7.77 -12.85 -7.62
CA MET A 1 -6.51 -13.38 -7.07
C MET A 1 -6.45 -13.25 -5.55
N TYR A 2 -6.44 -12.05 -4.95
CA TYR A 2 -6.33 -11.83 -3.49
C TYR A 2 -7.39 -12.56 -2.66
N HIS A 3 -8.66 -12.49 -3.04
CA HIS A 3 -9.75 -13.20 -2.36
C HIS A 3 -9.51 -14.72 -2.28
N ASN A 4 -9.07 -15.35 -3.38
CA ASN A 4 -8.81 -16.79 -3.38
C ASN A 4 -7.64 -17.16 -2.48
N LEU A 5 -6.62 -16.31 -2.41
CA LEU A 5 -5.47 -16.52 -1.53
C LEU A 5 -5.88 -16.36 -0.06
N ALA A 6 -6.58 -15.26 0.28
CA ALA A 6 -7.08 -15.03 1.63
C ALA A 6 -7.94 -16.21 2.13
N ARG A 7 -8.86 -16.70 1.28
CA ARG A 7 -9.70 -17.87 1.62
C ARG A 7 -8.88 -19.13 1.87
N LYS A 8 -7.83 -19.38 1.07
CA LYS A 8 -7.02 -20.60 1.20
C LYS A 8 -6.18 -20.63 2.48
N ILE A 9 -5.75 -19.49 2.98
CA ILE A 9 -4.88 -19.43 4.16
C ILE A 9 -5.66 -19.16 5.46
N ALA A 10 -6.95 -18.87 5.37
CA ALA A 10 -7.77 -18.65 6.56
C ALA A 10 -7.65 -19.83 7.56
N PRO A 11 -7.61 -19.57 8.86
CA PRO A 11 -7.78 -18.28 9.54
C PRO A 11 -6.50 -17.41 9.66
N LYS A 12 -5.40 -17.78 8.99
CA LYS A 12 -4.15 -17.00 9.03
C LYS A 12 -4.31 -15.68 8.32
N ILE A 13 -3.60 -14.65 8.80
CA ILE A 13 -3.61 -13.31 8.23
C ILE A 13 -2.82 -13.29 6.92
N LEU A 14 -3.40 -12.70 5.88
CA LEU A 14 -2.77 -12.37 4.62
C LEU A 14 -2.30 -10.91 4.65
N THR A 15 -1.00 -10.68 4.68
CA THR A 15 -0.44 -9.35 4.47
C THR A 15 -0.20 -9.13 2.99
N ILE A 16 -0.82 -8.10 2.42
CA ILE A 16 -0.64 -7.73 1.02
C ILE A 16 0.16 -6.43 0.96
N ARG A 17 1.36 -6.50 0.39
CA ARG A 17 2.15 -5.33 0.07
C ARG A 17 1.62 -4.69 -1.21
N THR A 18 1.45 -3.37 -1.22
CA THR A 18 1.17 -2.65 -2.47
C THR A 18 2.39 -2.70 -3.40
N PHE A 19 2.19 -2.38 -4.68
CA PHE A 19 3.24 -2.46 -5.68
C PHE A 19 4.45 -1.61 -5.30
N ASP A 20 5.62 -2.19 -5.49
CA ASP A 20 6.90 -1.51 -5.41
C ASP A 20 7.43 -1.35 -6.84
N LEU A 21 6.78 -0.42 -7.57
CA LEU A 21 7.14 -0.05 -8.94
C LEU A 21 7.98 1.23 -8.94
N GLY A 22 8.79 1.40 -9.96
CA GLY A 22 9.66 2.57 -10.14
C GLY A 22 11.12 2.20 -10.35
N GLY A 23 11.94 3.18 -10.69
CA GLY A 23 13.36 3.01 -10.96
C GLY A 23 13.63 1.96 -12.03
N ASP A 24 14.49 1.01 -11.70
CA ASP A 24 14.93 -0.07 -12.58
C ASP A 24 13.82 -1.04 -13.05
N LYS A 25 12.74 -1.16 -12.28
CA LYS A 25 11.64 -2.10 -12.57
C LYS A 25 10.72 -1.64 -13.70
N LEU A 26 10.74 -0.34 -14.03
CA LEU A 26 9.93 0.24 -15.10
C LEU A 26 10.73 0.61 -16.34
N ALA A 27 12.04 0.43 -16.34
CA ALA A 27 12.93 0.82 -17.43
C ALA A 27 12.57 0.20 -18.80
N HIS A 28 11.67 -0.79 -18.84
CA HIS A 28 11.21 -1.43 -20.06
C HIS A 28 9.77 -1.09 -20.48
N SER A 29 9.03 -0.30 -19.69
CA SER A 29 7.58 -0.14 -19.91
C SER A 29 7.07 1.30 -19.90
N ILE A 30 7.83 2.24 -19.34
CA ILE A 30 7.46 3.66 -19.26
C ILE A 30 8.74 4.46 -19.43
N ASP A 31 8.72 5.51 -20.24
CA ASP A 31 9.81 6.51 -20.37
C ASP A 31 10.02 7.21 -19.03
N SER A 32 10.72 6.56 -18.13
CA SER A 32 11.11 7.13 -16.85
C SER A 32 12.56 7.61 -16.96
N PRO A 33 12.86 8.85 -16.58
CA PRO A 33 14.24 9.33 -16.58
C PRO A 33 15.09 8.44 -15.68
N LYS A 34 16.31 8.15 -16.15
CA LYS A 34 17.28 7.37 -15.36
C LYS A 34 17.66 8.17 -14.12
N GLU A 35 17.34 7.63 -12.95
CA GLU A 35 17.67 8.25 -11.67
C GLU A 35 19.03 7.74 -11.17
N ASP A 36 19.86 8.64 -10.63
CA ASP A 36 21.18 8.31 -10.08
C ASP A 36 21.06 7.43 -8.82
N ASN A 37 19.95 7.61 -8.07
CA ASN A 37 19.65 6.81 -6.88
C ASN A 37 18.18 6.35 -6.89
N PRO A 38 17.86 5.21 -7.55
CA PRO A 38 16.49 4.71 -7.70
C PRO A 38 15.78 4.42 -6.36
N TYR A 39 16.51 4.11 -5.30
CA TYR A 39 15.92 3.82 -3.98
C TYR A 39 15.35 5.07 -3.29
N LEU A 40 15.95 6.24 -3.53
CA LEU A 40 15.51 7.52 -3.01
C LEU A 40 14.64 8.31 -4.00
N GLY A 41 14.53 7.84 -5.22
CA GLY A 41 13.79 8.45 -6.31
C GLY A 41 12.30 8.10 -6.31
N ASN A 42 11.68 8.18 -7.50
CA ASN A 42 10.26 7.90 -7.70
C ASN A 42 9.98 6.39 -7.73
N ARG A 43 9.85 5.78 -6.55
CA ARG A 43 9.67 4.33 -6.37
C ARG A 43 8.65 4.00 -5.28
N GLY A 44 8.04 2.82 -5.38
CA GLY A 44 7.14 2.27 -4.39
C GLY A 44 5.92 3.15 -4.17
N ILE A 45 5.69 3.58 -2.94
CA ILE A 45 4.52 4.41 -2.63
C ILE A 45 4.56 5.77 -3.33
N ARG A 46 5.73 6.39 -3.51
CA ARG A 46 5.88 7.68 -4.20
C ARG A 46 5.49 7.56 -5.67
N PHE A 47 5.94 6.50 -6.36
CA PHE A 47 5.49 6.20 -7.72
C PHE A 47 3.98 5.96 -7.75
N SER A 48 3.48 5.18 -6.81
CA SER A 48 2.04 4.85 -6.73
C SER A 48 1.17 6.09 -6.45
N LEU A 49 1.65 7.05 -5.68
CA LEU A 49 0.97 8.32 -5.43
C LEU A 49 1.01 9.25 -6.65
N ALA A 50 2.11 9.22 -7.43
CA ALA A 50 2.21 9.94 -8.70
C ALA A 50 1.31 9.32 -9.81
N HIS A 51 0.98 8.02 -9.69
CA HIS A 51 0.11 7.27 -10.62
C HIS A 51 -1.08 6.66 -9.86
N PRO A 52 -1.99 7.49 -9.34
CA PRO A 52 -3.03 7.06 -8.40
C PRO A 52 -3.98 5.99 -8.98
N GLU A 53 -4.18 5.94 -10.29
CA GLU A 53 -5.02 4.94 -10.95
C GLU A 53 -4.51 3.50 -10.73
N VAL A 54 -3.20 3.29 -10.70
CA VAL A 54 -2.57 1.99 -10.44
C VAL A 54 -2.79 1.58 -8.99
N LEU A 55 -2.50 2.51 -8.06
CA LEU A 55 -2.68 2.28 -6.63
C LEU A 55 -4.16 2.01 -6.29
N ARG A 56 -5.08 2.83 -6.80
CA ARG A 56 -6.53 2.69 -6.57
C ARG A 56 -7.04 1.33 -7.05
N THR A 57 -6.59 0.89 -8.24
CA THR A 57 -6.97 -0.42 -8.78
C THR A 57 -6.56 -1.55 -7.84
N GLN A 58 -5.32 -1.51 -7.32
CA GLN A 58 -4.84 -2.50 -6.38
C GLN A 58 -5.57 -2.41 -5.03
N LEU A 59 -5.74 -1.23 -4.45
CA LEU A 59 -6.40 -1.03 -3.17
C LEU A 59 -7.86 -1.51 -3.21
N ARG A 60 -8.61 -1.21 -4.27
CA ARG A 60 -9.98 -1.71 -4.45
C ARG A 60 -10.03 -3.24 -4.50
N ALA A 61 -9.07 -3.87 -5.16
CA ALA A 61 -8.98 -5.33 -5.20
C ALA A 61 -8.66 -5.95 -3.83
N ILE A 62 -7.79 -5.28 -3.04
CA ILE A 62 -7.45 -5.71 -1.68
C ILE A 62 -8.65 -5.51 -0.74
N LEU A 63 -9.30 -4.35 -0.79
CA LEU A 63 -10.50 -4.08 0.00
C LEU A 63 -11.59 -5.11 -0.24
N ARG A 64 -11.91 -5.45 -1.50
CA ARG A 64 -12.88 -6.53 -1.78
C ARG A 64 -12.46 -7.88 -1.18
N ALA A 65 -11.17 -8.18 -1.16
CA ALA A 65 -10.67 -9.41 -0.54
C ALA A 65 -10.76 -9.37 0.98
N SER A 66 -10.71 -8.20 1.60
CA SER A 66 -10.76 -8.02 3.05
C SER A 66 -12.10 -8.39 3.68
N ALA A 67 -13.18 -8.50 2.88
CA ALA A 67 -14.47 -9.00 3.35
C ALA A 67 -14.40 -10.37 4.05
N LEU A 68 -13.29 -11.10 3.91
CA LEU A 68 -13.02 -12.37 4.61
C LEU A 68 -12.49 -12.15 6.05
N GLY A 69 -12.10 -10.93 6.44
CA GLY A 69 -11.65 -10.58 7.79
C GLY A 69 -10.22 -11.00 8.13
N ASN A 70 -9.45 -11.51 7.17
CA ASN A 70 -8.07 -11.97 7.41
C ASN A 70 -7.03 -11.31 6.49
N VAL A 71 -7.31 -10.10 6.01
CA VAL A 71 -6.41 -9.36 5.11
C VAL A 71 -5.91 -8.09 5.81
N ARG A 72 -4.65 -7.75 5.60
CA ARG A 72 -4.08 -6.45 5.99
C ARG A 72 -3.20 -5.89 4.88
N ILE A 73 -3.09 -4.57 4.81
CA ILE A 73 -2.33 -3.82 3.79
C ILE A 73 -0.99 -3.39 4.35
N MET A 74 0.05 -3.42 3.51
CA MET A 74 1.38 -2.93 3.85
C MET A 74 1.90 -2.02 2.74
N PHE A 75 2.25 -0.77 3.07
CA PHE A 75 2.83 0.18 2.14
C PHE A 75 4.36 0.09 2.15
N PRO A 76 5.00 -0.10 0.97
CA PRO A 76 6.46 -0.15 0.84
C PRO A 76 7.06 1.25 0.66
N MET A 77 8.37 1.38 0.89
CA MET A 77 9.19 2.54 0.55
C MET A 77 8.71 3.87 1.18
N ILE A 78 8.09 3.79 2.35
CA ILE A 78 7.68 4.96 3.13
C ILE A 78 8.93 5.72 3.60
N ILE A 79 8.97 7.03 3.34
CA ILE A 79 10.05 7.92 3.80
C ILE A 79 9.70 8.51 5.17
N ASP A 80 8.45 8.95 5.33
CA ASP A 80 7.97 9.64 6.53
C ASP A 80 6.46 9.40 6.77
N VAL A 81 5.95 10.04 7.81
CA VAL A 81 4.53 9.96 8.18
C VAL A 81 3.62 10.53 7.10
N GLU A 82 4.03 11.59 6.40
CA GLU A 82 3.18 12.23 5.40
C GLU A 82 2.94 11.31 4.19
N ASP A 83 3.97 10.60 3.71
CA ASP A 83 3.81 9.58 2.67
C ASP A 83 2.77 8.52 3.08
N PHE A 84 2.86 8.06 4.34
CA PHE A 84 1.93 7.07 4.87
C PHE A 84 0.50 7.60 4.95
N LEU A 85 0.32 8.81 5.45
CA LEU A 85 -0.99 9.47 5.54
C LEU A 85 -1.60 9.74 4.16
N GLN A 86 -0.79 10.09 3.16
CA GLN A 86 -1.25 10.23 1.78
C GLN A 86 -1.78 8.90 1.23
N ALA A 87 -1.06 7.81 1.45
CA ALA A 87 -1.51 6.47 1.05
C ALA A 87 -2.82 6.07 1.76
N LYS A 88 -2.96 6.38 3.05
CA LYS A 88 -4.22 6.16 3.80
C LYS A 88 -5.37 6.99 3.24
N ARG A 89 -5.14 8.25 2.82
CA ARG A 89 -6.19 9.07 2.17
C ARG A 89 -6.69 8.44 0.87
N VAL A 90 -5.78 7.89 0.05
CA VAL A 90 -6.17 7.17 -1.19
C VAL A 90 -6.96 5.91 -0.85
N LEU A 91 -6.51 5.15 0.15
CA LEU A 91 -7.22 3.95 0.62
C LEU A 91 -8.64 4.29 1.09
N LYS A 92 -8.78 5.34 1.92
CA LYS A 92 -10.07 5.81 2.40
C LYS A 92 -11.00 6.19 1.24
N SER A 93 -10.51 6.95 0.28
CA SER A 93 -11.30 7.30 -0.92
C SER A 93 -11.78 6.07 -1.68
N CYS A 94 -10.93 5.02 -1.80
CA CYS A 94 -11.34 3.76 -2.41
C CYS A 94 -12.40 3.01 -1.59
N ALA A 95 -12.29 3.05 -0.26
CA ALA A 95 -13.27 2.44 0.63
C ALA A 95 -14.63 3.15 0.53
N ASP A 96 -14.64 4.48 0.55
CA ASP A 96 -15.86 5.29 0.42
C ASP A 96 -16.59 4.98 -0.92
N GLU A 97 -15.84 4.87 -2.03
CA GLU A 97 -16.43 4.49 -3.33
C GLU A 97 -17.02 3.08 -3.34
N LEU A 98 -16.35 2.11 -2.73
CA LEU A 98 -16.84 0.74 -2.63
C LEU A 98 -18.08 0.66 -1.75
N TYR A 99 -18.13 1.46 -0.69
CA TYR A 99 -19.29 1.58 0.18
C TYR A 99 -20.52 2.11 -0.59
N GLU A 100 -20.34 3.18 -1.35
CA GLU A 100 -21.40 3.75 -2.20
C GLU A 100 -21.91 2.76 -3.26
N GLN A 101 -21.03 1.85 -3.72
CA GLN A 101 -21.37 0.78 -4.67
C GLN A 101 -22.03 -0.44 -3.99
N GLY A 102 -22.18 -0.43 -2.66
CA GLY A 102 -22.77 -1.56 -1.91
C GLY A 102 -21.84 -2.79 -1.82
N GLU A 103 -20.56 -2.62 -2.09
CA GLU A 103 -19.57 -3.70 -2.02
C GLU A 103 -19.23 -4.04 -0.56
N LYS A 104 -18.98 -5.33 -0.31
CA LYS A 104 -18.56 -5.80 1.03
C LYS A 104 -17.05 -5.74 1.17
N PHE A 105 -16.57 -5.16 2.25
CA PHE A 105 -15.15 -5.14 2.63
C PHE A 105 -15.02 -4.90 4.15
N ASP A 106 -13.81 -5.05 4.68
CA ASP A 106 -13.50 -4.74 6.07
C ASP A 106 -13.17 -3.25 6.20
N TYR A 107 -13.99 -2.50 6.92
CA TYR A 107 -13.80 -1.06 7.19
C TYR A 107 -12.58 -0.80 8.08
N ASP A 108 -12.28 -1.74 8.97
CA ASP A 108 -11.20 -1.67 9.95
C ASP A 108 -9.97 -2.46 9.48
N ILE A 109 -9.82 -2.63 8.15
CA ILE A 109 -8.68 -3.35 7.57
C ILE A 109 -7.37 -2.79 8.12
N PRO A 110 -6.50 -3.62 8.77
CA PRO A 110 -5.25 -3.13 9.32
C PRO A 110 -4.30 -2.64 8.24
N VAL A 111 -3.67 -1.49 8.47
CA VAL A 111 -2.76 -0.83 7.54
C VAL A 111 -1.40 -0.61 8.20
N GLY A 112 -0.35 -1.12 7.60
CA GLY A 112 1.01 -1.01 8.10
C GLY A 112 2.00 -0.40 7.13
N SER A 113 3.17 -0.08 7.64
CA SER A 113 4.31 0.48 6.91
C SER A 113 5.50 -0.46 6.92
N MET A 114 6.20 -0.56 5.80
CA MET A 114 7.56 -1.09 5.79
C MET A 114 8.54 -0.03 6.28
N VAL A 115 9.44 -0.44 7.17
CA VAL A 115 10.57 0.37 7.67
C VAL A 115 11.83 -0.11 6.97
N GLU A 116 12.03 0.36 5.75
CA GLU A 116 13.11 -0.08 4.86
C GLU A 116 13.93 1.10 4.31
N ILE A 117 13.51 2.33 4.60
CA ILE A 117 14.22 3.57 4.28
C ILE A 117 14.82 4.14 5.58
N PRO A 118 16.07 4.64 5.59
CA PRO A 118 16.71 5.15 6.81
C PRO A 118 15.90 6.24 7.53
N SER A 119 15.27 7.16 6.81
CA SER A 119 14.42 8.20 7.40
C SER A 119 13.19 7.62 8.11
N ALA A 120 12.56 6.57 7.54
CA ALA A 120 11.46 5.86 8.19
C ALA A 120 11.90 5.17 9.48
N ALA A 121 13.12 4.63 9.53
CA ALA A 121 13.67 4.04 10.74
C ALA A 121 13.87 5.09 11.85
N ILE A 122 14.39 6.28 11.50
CA ILE A 122 14.59 7.39 12.43
C ILE A 122 13.23 7.94 12.93
N SER A 123 12.21 8.01 12.07
CA SER A 123 10.87 8.49 12.40
C SER A 123 9.89 7.39 12.79
N SER A 124 10.38 6.19 13.10
CA SER A 124 9.54 5.00 13.35
C SER A 124 8.53 5.17 14.48
N GLU A 125 8.86 5.95 15.52
CA GLU A 125 7.92 6.27 16.60
C GLU A 125 6.69 7.05 16.07
N SER A 126 6.90 8.03 15.19
CA SER A 126 5.82 8.78 14.58
C SER A 126 4.99 7.91 13.64
N LEU A 127 5.64 7.04 12.86
CA LEU A 127 4.95 6.07 12.02
C LEU A 127 4.11 5.08 12.83
N ALA A 128 4.65 4.60 13.96
CA ALA A 128 3.95 3.65 14.83
C ALA A 128 2.66 4.20 15.45
N ARG A 129 2.52 5.52 15.56
CA ARG A 129 1.28 6.17 16.04
C ARG A 129 0.16 6.19 15.00
N GLU A 130 0.51 6.07 13.72
CA GLU A 130 -0.40 6.22 12.59
C GLU A 130 -0.75 4.89 11.90
N CYS A 131 0.02 3.84 12.15
CA CYS A 131 -0.16 2.53 11.52
C CYS A 131 -0.48 1.44 12.54
N ASP A 132 -1.14 0.36 12.08
CA ASP A 132 -1.52 -0.77 12.92
C ASP A 132 -0.36 -1.75 13.14
N PHE A 133 0.64 -1.72 12.26
CA PHE A 133 1.86 -2.54 12.39
C PHE A 133 3.01 -1.98 11.57
N LEU A 134 4.22 -2.32 11.96
CA LEU A 134 5.47 -2.06 11.24
C LEU A 134 6.09 -3.39 10.78
N SER A 135 6.82 -3.33 9.67
CA SER A 135 7.55 -4.46 9.09
C SER A 135 8.95 -4.04 8.67
#